data_6507dc2f62f71800d839c3cbb8daddf7
#
_entry.id   6507dc2f62f71800d839c3cbb8daddf7
#
_cell.length_a   1.000
_cell.length_b   1.000
_cell.length_c   1.000
_cell.angle_alpha   90.00
_cell.angle_beta   90.00
_cell.angle_gamma   90.00
#
_symmetry.space_group_name_H-M   'P 1'
#
loop_
_entity.id
_entity.type
_entity.pdbx_description
1 polymer ?
#
loop_
_entity_poly.entity_id
_entity_poly.type
_entity_poly.pdbx_seq_one_letter_code
_entity_poly.pdbx_strand_id
1 'polypeptide(L)'
;MHEPAGLIPLEMKADGIETRGVDWGGISVRHVDLPTGVDFTPMFVGLPGDLCQCPHWGYVLRGSITVRYADGTEEVTSEGELFYWPGGHTGWTGPEGITFVEFSPADEIAPVLAHLAKAAG
;
A
#
# COMPACT_ATOMS: atom_id res chain seq x y z
N MET A 1 -7.95 13.44 -17.59
CA MET A 1 -6.64 12.78 -17.40
C MET A 1 -6.90 11.39 -16.88
N HIS A 2 -6.45 10.40 -17.60
CA HIS A 2 -6.67 8.99 -17.25
C HIS A 2 -5.68 8.09 -17.99
N GLU A 3 -5.41 6.93 -17.42
CA GLU A 3 -4.53 5.92 -18.02
C GLU A 3 -5.03 4.52 -17.67
N PRO A 4 -4.88 3.53 -18.56
CA PRO A 4 -5.02 2.14 -18.17
C PRO A 4 -4.00 1.80 -17.07
N ALA A 5 -4.41 1.01 -16.07
CA ALA A 5 -3.54 0.68 -14.94
C ALA A 5 -2.17 0.13 -15.38
N GLY A 6 -2.13 -0.71 -16.42
CA GLY A 6 -0.89 -1.28 -16.93
C GLY A 6 0.06 -0.28 -17.60
N LEU A 7 -0.36 0.96 -17.84
CA LEU A 7 0.45 2.03 -18.43
C LEU A 7 0.88 3.07 -17.39
N ILE A 8 0.40 2.99 -16.16
CA ILE A 8 0.90 3.83 -15.06
C ILE A 8 2.34 3.42 -14.76
N PRO A 9 3.25 4.39 -14.52
CA PRO A 9 4.67 4.08 -14.32
C PRO A 9 4.92 3.03 -13.25
N LEU A 10 5.79 2.09 -13.58
CA LEU A 10 6.21 1.03 -12.68
C LEU A 10 7.11 1.61 -11.58
N GLU A 11 6.80 1.32 -10.31
CA GLU A 11 7.61 1.71 -9.15
C GLU A 11 8.49 0.56 -8.69
N MET A 12 7.94 -0.64 -8.60
CA MET A 12 8.64 -1.83 -8.16
C MET A 12 8.11 -3.05 -8.88
N LYS A 13 9.01 -3.96 -9.26
CA LYS A 13 8.66 -5.28 -9.78
C LYS A 13 9.73 -6.28 -9.35
N ALA A 14 9.45 -7.06 -8.32
CA ALA A 14 10.36 -8.08 -7.79
C ALA A 14 9.58 -9.08 -6.94
N ASP A 15 9.95 -10.36 -7.02
CA ASP A 15 9.44 -11.42 -6.15
C ASP A 15 7.91 -11.51 -6.10
N GLY A 16 7.25 -11.29 -7.23
CA GLY A 16 5.78 -11.31 -7.31
C GLY A 16 5.12 -10.00 -6.91
N ILE A 17 5.88 -9.01 -6.46
CA ILE A 17 5.38 -7.68 -6.14
C ILE A 17 5.43 -6.81 -7.39
N GLU A 18 4.31 -6.15 -7.70
CA GLU A 18 4.28 -5.15 -8.77
C GLU A 18 3.49 -3.94 -8.30
N THR A 19 4.15 -2.80 -8.21
CA THR A 19 3.51 -1.54 -7.83
C THR A 19 3.71 -0.50 -8.92
N ARG A 20 2.64 0.24 -9.21
CA ARG A 20 2.60 1.31 -10.20
C ARG A 20 2.01 2.55 -9.56
N GLY A 21 2.52 3.72 -9.91
CA GLY A 21 2.03 4.94 -9.31
C GLY A 21 2.30 6.18 -10.13
N VAL A 22 1.44 7.16 -9.94
CA VAL A 22 1.54 8.48 -10.57
C VAL A 22 0.91 9.50 -9.63
N ASP A 23 1.44 10.72 -9.62
CA ASP A 23 0.87 11.81 -8.83
C ASP A 23 0.04 12.70 -9.76
N TRP A 24 -1.24 12.82 -9.45
CA TRP A 24 -2.17 13.67 -10.17
C TRP A 24 -2.82 14.66 -9.18
N GLY A 25 -2.58 15.95 -9.38
CA GLY A 25 -3.23 16.99 -8.58
C GLY A 25 -2.95 16.88 -7.08
N GLY A 26 -1.74 16.49 -6.71
CA GLY A 26 -1.36 16.33 -5.30
C GLY A 26 -1.79 15.01 -4.67
N ILE A 27 -2.38 14.11 -5.44
CA ILE A 27 -2.80 12.77 -4.98
C ILE A 27 -1.95 11.72 -5.68
N SER A 28 -1.38 10.83 -4.90
CA SER A 28 -0.72 9.64 -5.40
C SER A 28 -1.79 8.60 -5.75
N VAL A 29 -1.79 8.16 -7.00
CA VAL A 29 -2.72 7.16 -7.54
C VAL A 29 -1.89 5.91 -7.80
N ARG A 30 -2.19 4.81 -7.12
CA ARG A 30 -1.36 3.61 -7.18
C ARG A 30 -2.18 2.36 -7.45
N HIS A 31 -1.61 1.47 -8.25
CA HIS A 31 -2.10 0.11 -8.47
C HIS A 31 -1.06 -0.84 -7.87
N VAL A 32 -1.47 -1.68 -6.93
CA VAL A 32 -0.57 -2.53 -6.14
C VAL A 32 -0.99 -3.97 -6.26
N ASP A 33 -0.03 -4.83 -6.61
CA ASP A 33 -0.22 -6.27 -6.71
C ASP A 33 0.82 -6.96 -5.82
N LEU A 34 0.35 -7.65 -4.79
CA LEU A 34 1.21 -8.29 -3.79
C LEU A 34 0.86 -9.78 -3.67
N PRO A 35 1.87 -10.66 -3.64
CA PRO A 35 1.64 -12.08 -3.38
C PRO A 35 1.29 -12.32 -1.91
N THR A 36 0.91 -13.55 -1.58
CA THR A 36 0.83 -13.98 -0.17
C THR A 36 2.22 -13.90 0.48
N GLY A 37 2.24 -13.79 1.80
CA GLY A 37 3.50 -13.80 2.56
C GLY A 37 4.19 -12.45 2.65
N VAL A 38 3.58 -11.37 2.19
CA VAL A 38 4.13 -10.03 2.37
C VAL A 38 3.64 -9.45 3.69
N ASP A 39 4.58 -9.11 4.56
CA ASP A 39 4.31 -8.44 5.84
C ASP A 39 5.12 -7.15 5.87
N PHE A 40 4.41 -6.02 5.95
CA PHE A 40 5.06 -4.71 5.97
C PHE A 40 5.68 -4.35 7.31
N THR A 41 5.33 -5.07 8.38
CA THR A 41 5.78 -4.72 9.74
C THR A 41 7.31 -4.57 9.84
N PRO A 42 8.14 -5.52 9.38
CA PRO A 42 9.59 -5.32 9.42
C PRO A 42 10.08 -4.23 8.48
N MET A 43 9.36 -3.97 7.37
CA MET A 43 9.74 -2.94 6.40
C MET A 43 9.49 -1.53 6.92
N PHE A 44 8.55 -1.37 7.85
CA PHE A 44 8.19 -0.06 8.41
C PHE A 44 9.06 0.35 9.61
N VAL A 45 9.92 -0.53 10.09
CA VAL A 45 10.86 -0.18 11.16
C VAL A 45 11.74 0.99 10.69
N GLY A 46 11.78 2.05 11.48
CA GLY A 46 12.49 3.31 11.15
C GLY A 46 11.56 4.44 10.74
N LEU A 47 10.33 4.15 10.32
CA LEU A 47 9.30 5.16 10.17
C LEU A 47 8.79 5.61 11.55
N PRO A 48 8.15 6.79 11.67
CA PRO A 48 7.59 7.23 12.94
C PRO A 48 6.67 6.18 13.56
N GLY A 49 6.98 5.73 14.79
CA GLY A 49 6.24 4.67 15.46
C GLY A 49 6.40 3.29 14.84
N ASP A 50 7.33 3.13 13.90
CA ASP A 50 7.53 1.90 13.10
C ASP A 50 6.27 1.50 12.31
N LEU A 51 5.48 2.50 11.90
CA LEU A 51 4.22 2.34 11.18
C LEU A 51 4.17 3.28 9.99
N CYS A 52 3.34 2.96 9.01
CA CYS A 52 3.00 3.87 7.93
C CYS A 52 2.07 4.96 8.47
N GLN A 53 2.51 6.21 8.46
CA GLN A 53 1.72 7.35 8.95
C GLN A 53 0.87 7.98 7.85
N CYS A 54 0.99 7.53 6.62
CA CYS A 54 0.21 8.05 5.50
C CYS A 54 -1.17 7.39 5.45
N PRO A 55 -2.26 8.16 5.40
CA PRO A 55 -3.58 7.58 5.20
C PRO A 55 -3.77 7.13 3.74
N HIS A 56 -4.60 6.12 3.54
CA HIS A 56 -4.94 5.61 2.21
C HIS A 56 -6.43 5.41 2.06
N TRP A 57 -6.94 5.71 0.88
CA TRP A 57 -8.30 5.40 0.44
C TRP A 57 -8.20 4.51 -0.78
N GLY A 58 -9.13 3.59 -0.97
CA GLY A 58 -9.07 2.77 -2.17
C GLY A 58 -10.12 1.68 -2.27
N TYR A 59 -9.79 0.69 -3.11
CA TYR A 59 -10.69 -0.40 -3.45
C TYR A 59 -9.87 -1.67 -3.71
N VAL A 60 -10.32 -2.79 -3.13
CA VAL A 60 -9.65 -4.08 -3.32
C VAL A 60 -10.26 -4.79 -4.53
N LEU A 61 -9.41 -5.06 -5.53
CA LEU A 61 -9.80 -5.75 -6.76
C LEU A 61 -9.82 -7.26 -6.59
N ARG A 62 -8.90 -7.80 -5.78
CA ARG A 62 -8.73 -9.24 -5.58
C ARG A 62 -7.98 -9.51 -4.29
N GLY A 63 -8.30 -10.61 -3.61
CA GLY A 63 -7.58 -11.04 -2.42
C GLY A 63 -7.93 -10.28 -1.16
N SER A 64 -7.00 -10.22 -0.22
CA SER A 64 -7.24 -9.60 1.07
C SER A 64 -5.95 -9.15 1.75
N ILE A 65 -6.09 -8.24 2.69
CA ILE A 65 -5.00 -7.76 3.55
C ILE A 65 -5.56 -7.55 4.97
N THR A 66 -4.76 -7.91 5.97
CA THR A 66 -5.04 -7.53 7.36
C THR A 66 -4.26 -6.26 7.65
N VAL A 67 -4.94 -5.25 8.17
CA VAL A 67 -4.33 -3.98 8.57
C VAL A 67 -4.45 -3.87 10.09
N ARG A 68 -3.33 -3.57 10.75
CA ARG A 68 -3.26 -3.37 12.20
C ARG A 68 -2.88 -1.94 12.50
N TYR A 69 -3.58 -1.34 13.45
CA TYR A 69 -3.36 0.02 13.90
C TYR A 69 -2.53 0.07 15.19
N ALA A 70 -2.03 1.27 15.53
CA ALA A 70 -1.17 1.48 16.69
C ALA A 70 -1.81 1.03 18.02
N ASP A 71 -3.13 1.09 18.12
CA ASP A 71 -3.86 0.63 19.33
C ASP A 71 -4.05 -0.89 19.40
N GLY A 72 -3.53 -1.63 18.40
CA GLY A 72 -3.64 -3.07 18.31
C GLY A 72 -4.90 -3.59 17.63
N THR A 73 -5.83 -2.71 17.25
CA THR A 73 -7.01 -3.15 16.50
C THR A 73 -6.62 -3.56 15.08
N GLU A 74 -7.36 -4.54 14.55
CA GLU A 74 -7.12 -5.08 13.21
C GLU A 74 -8.41 -5.11 12.42
N GLU A 75 -8.27 -4.96 11.09
CA GLU A 75 -9.35 -5.18 10.16
C GLU A 75 -8.84 -5.95 8.95
N VAL A 76 -9.68 -6.78 8.37
CA VAL A 76 -9.39 -7.48 7.11
C VAL A 76 -10.18 -6.80 6.01
N THR A 77 -9.47 -6.30 5.00
CA THR A 77 -10.08 -5.70 3.82
C THR A 77 -9.97 -6.70 2.68
N SER A 78 -11.09 -7.00 2.03
CA SER A 78 -11.21 -8.08 1.05
C SER A 78 -11.77 -7.60 -0.29
N GLU A 79 -11.71 -8.47 -1.29
CA GLU A 79 -12.20 -8.24 -2.64
C GLU A 79 -13.58 -7.57 -2.65
N GLY A 80 -13.70 -6.53 -3.45
CA GLY A 80 -14.96 -5.79 -3.61
C GLY A 80 -15.21 -4.72 -2.56
N GLU A 81 -14.30 -4.54 -1.61
CA GLU A 81 -14.48 -3.56 -0.54
C GLU A 81 -13.74 -2.25 -0.82
N LEU A 82 -14.43 -1.15 -0.54
CA LEU A 82 -13.83 0.18 -0.44
C LEU A 82 -13.20 0.31 0.94
N PHE A 83 -12.09 1.02 1.03
CA PHE A 83 -11.43 1.18 2.31
C PHE A 83 -10.95 2.60 2.58
N TYR A 84 -10.80 2.88 3.86
CA TYR A 84 -10.00 3.98 4.37
C TYR A 84 -9.12 3.42 5.48
N TRP A 85 -7.80 3.48 5.27
CA TRP A 85 -6.82 3.10 6.27
C TRP A 85 -6.17 4.37 6.81
N PRO A 86 -6.57 4.85 8.00
CA PRO A 86 -5.92 6.01 8.61
C PRO A 86 -4.45 5.76 8.88
N GLY A 87 -3.66 6.83 8.99
CA GLY A 87 -2.25 6.73 9.33
C GLY A 87 -2.01 6.04 10.67
N GLY A 88 -0.83 5.47 10.84
CA GLY A 88 -0.49 4.70 12.04
C GLY A 88 -0.84 3.23 11.91
N HIS A 89 -0.51 2.62 10.77
CA HIS A 89 -0.84 1.22 10.48
C HIS A 89 0.33 0.44 9.92
N THR A 90 0.23 -0.87 10.05
CA THR A 90 0.97 -1.87 9.28
C THR A 90 -0.03 -2.87 8.69
N GLY A 91 0.45 -3.86 7.95
CA GLY A 91 -0.43 -4.86 7.39
C GLY A 91 0.33 -6.03 6.79
N TRP A 92 -0.41 -7.09 6.50
CA TRP A 92 0.12 -8.30 5.83
C TRP A 92 -0.94 -8.91 4.94
N THR A 93 -0.47 -9.49 3.83
CA THR A 93 -1.35 -10.06 2.82
C THR A 93 -2.01 -11.36 3.28
N GLY A 94 -3.21 -11.60 2.79
CA GLY A 94 -3.94 -12.84 3.01
C GLY A 94 -3.42 -14.00 2.18
N PRO A 95 -4.07 -15.18 2.26
CA PRO A 95 -3.57 -16.41 1.64
C PRO A 95 -3.51 -16.37 0.11
N GLU A 96 -4.26 -15.48 -0.53
CA GLU A 96 -4.28 -15.32 -1.99
C GLU A 96 -3.53 -14.07 -2.46
N GLY A 97 -2.82 -13.38 -1.55
CA GLY A 97 -2.26 -12.06 -1.85
C GLY A 97 -3.35 -11.01 -1.97
N ILE A 98 -3.03 -9.90 -2.61
CA ILE A 98 -3.97 -8.80 -2.81
C ILE A 98 -3.62 -7.99 -4.05
N THR A 99 -4.64 -7.55 -4.77
CA THR A 99 -4.54 -6.52 -5.79
C THR A 99 -5.50 -5.39 -5.41
N PHE A 100 -4.99 -4.18 -5.32
CA PHE A 100 -5.81 -3.04 -4.93
C PHE A 100 -5.34 -1.75 -5.61
N VAL A 101 -6.25 -0.79 -5.65
CA VAL A 101 -5.90 0.59 -6.00
C VAL A 101 -5.98 1.43 -4.74
N GLU A 102 -5.04 2.36 -4.58
CA GLU A 102 -5.05 3.26 -3.44
C GLU A 102 -4.75 4.69 -3.86
N PHE A 103 -5.31 5.61 -3.11
CA PHE A 103 -5.12 7.04 -3.27
C PHE A 103 -4.61 7.60 -1.96
N SER A 104 -3.57 8.42 -2.03
CA SER A 104 -2.92 8.98 -0.84
C SER A 104 -2.44 10.39 -1.14
N PRO A 105 -2.36 11.27 -0.12
CA PRO A 105 -1.71 12.56 -0.32
C PRO A 105 -0.26 12.32 -0.78
N ALA A 106 0.12 12.92 -1.92
CA ALA A 106 1.43 12.67 -2.53
C ALA A 106 2.60 13.03 -1.62
N ASP A 107 2.49 14.13 -0.88
CA ASP A 107 3.53 14.59 0.04
C ASP A 107 3.65 13.70 1.28
N GLU A 108 2.57 13.02 1.68
CA GLU A 108 2.59 12.13 2.83
C GLU A 108 3.06 10.73 2.49
N ILE A 109 2.78 10.25 1.26
CA ILE A 109 3.26 8.91 0.84
C ILE A 109 4.73 8.93 0.43
N ALA A 110 5.25 10.05 -0.06
CA ALA A 110 6.61 10.15 -0.57
C ALA A 110 7.68 9.65 0.43
N PRO A 111 7.68 10.07 1.70
CA PRO A 111 8.67 9.55 2.65
C PRO A 111 8.51 8.05 2.94
N VAL A 112 7.30 7.52 2.87
CA VAL A 112 7.06 6.07 3.05
C VAL A 112 7.65 5.29 1.88
N LEU A 113 7.40 5.72 0.64
CA LEU A 113 7.96 5.09 -0.55
C LEU A 113 9.49 5.15 -0.56
N ALA A 114 10.07 6.28 -0.16
CA ALA A 114 11.51 6.43 -0.07
C ALA A 114 12.10 5.47 0.98
N HIS A 115 11.43 5.30 2.11
CA HIS A 115 11.85 4.37 3.16
C HIS A 115 11.79 2.92 2.68
N LEU A 116 10.71 2.53 2.00
CA LEU A 116 10.55 1.18 1.45
C LEU A 116 11.61 0.88 0.39
N ALA A 117 11.97 1.86 -0.44
CA ALA A 117 13.02 1.71 -1.44
C ALA A 117 14.38 1.42 -0.80
N LYS A 118 14.69 2.07 0.33
CA LYS A 118 15.93 1.80 1.09
C LYS A 118 15.89 0.41 1.73
N ALA A 119 14.76 0.00 2.28
CA ALA A 119 14.61 -1.31 2.91
C ALA A 119 14.75 -2.44 1.89
N ALA A 120 14.32 -2.21 0.65
CA ALA A 120 14.41 -3.20 -0.44
C ALA A 120 15.79 -3.21 -1.10
N GLY A 121 16.51 -2.13 -0.98
CA GLY A 121 17.85 -1.98 -1.58
C GLY A 121 18.94 -2.43 -0.69
#